data_da9004413ae585dde9f027358979e918
#
_entry.id   da9004413ae585dde9f027358979e918
#
_cell.length_a   1.000
_cell.length_b   1.000
_cell.length_c   1.000
_cell.angle_alpha   90.00
_cell.angle_beta   90.00
_cell.angle_gamma   90.00
#
_symmetry.space_group_name_H-M   'P 1'
#
loop_
_entity.id
_entity.type
_entity.pdbx_description
1 polymer ?
#
loop_
_entity_poly.entity_id
_entity_poly.type
_entity_poly.pdbx_seq_one_letter_code
_entity_poly.pdbx_strand_id
1 'polypeptide(L)'
;MRHPLRCIPLLAVALACQPPDTSAAAKQAIDAANANWPRLTSSGHADSIAEFYAANAVLMPPNMAPMHGKDSIRMFFAVLNTMSSPPPTLTLRAETVWGSGSLAVEKGRWVFAWPAGAARPPGAPAVDSGKYMVRWEQQNGRWLMVDDIWNSDVALPTPAPASGRRAGAP
;
A
#
# COMPACT_ATOMS: atom_id res chain seq x y z
N MET A 1 -3.75 68.73 -33.19
CA MET A 1 -2.91 67.94 -32.24
C MET A 1 -3.64 66.65 -31.85
N ARG A 2 -3.17 65.53 -32.36
CA ARG A 2 -3.81 64.17 -32.07
C ARG A 2 -2.97 63.49 -31.05
N HIS A 3 -3.54 63.23 -29.84
CA HIS A 3 -2.87 62.48 -28.80
C HIS A 3 -2.96 60.97 -29.11
N PRO A 4 -1.88 60.20 -29.08
CA PRO A 4 -1.96 58.76 -29.23
C PRO A 4 -2.45 58.12 -27.91
N LEU A 5 -3.55 57.34 -28.00
CA LEU A 5 -4.05 56.48 -26.92
C LEU A 5 -3.01 55.39 -26.70
N ARG A 6 -2.33 55.37 -25.56
CA ARG A 6 -1.47 54.27 -25.12
C ARG A 6 -2.34 53.18 -24.51
N CYS A 7 -2.55 52.08 -25.23
CA CYS A 7 -3.09 50.84 -24.67
C CYS A 7 -2.05 50.23 -23.74
N ILE A 8 -2.33 50.21 -22.44
CA ILE A 8 -1.56 49.44 -21.45
C ILE A 8 -2.14 48.02 -21.47
N PRO A 9 -1.33 46.98 -21.80
CA PRO A 9 -1.80 45.61 -21.72
C PRO A 9 -1.98 45.24 -20.24
N LEU A 10 -3.21 44.92 -19.85
CA LEU A 10 -3.52 44.34 -18.55
C LEU A 10 -2.98 42.91 -18.52
N LEU A 11 -1.83 42.71 -17.87
CA LEU A 11 -1.26 41.40 -17.63
C LEU A 11 -2.11 40.72 -16.53
N ALA A 12 -3.06 39.88 -16.91
CA ALA A 12 -3.81 39.05 -15.99
C ALA A 12 -2.86 37.96 -15.42
N VAL A 13 -2.34 38.20 -14.23
CA VAL A 13 -1.64 37.18 -13.46
C VAL A 13 -2.69 36.16 -12.98
N ALA A 14 -2.82 35.04 -13.68
CA ALA A 14 -3.55 33.90 -13.20
C ALA A 14 -2.78 33.34 -11.98
N LEU A 15 -3.19 33.71 -10.77
CA LEU A 15 -2.80 32.96 -9.57
C LEU A 15 -3.42 31.57 -9.69
N ALA A 16 -2.65 30.61 -10.18
CA ALA A 16 -3.03 29.21 -10.08
C ALA A 16 -3.12 28.88 -8.58
N CYS A 17 -4.34 28.63 -8.08
CA CYS A 17 -4.55 28.09 -6.73
C CYS A 17 -3.90 26.70 -6.68
N GLN A 18 -2.66 26.63 -6.20
CA GLN A 18 -2.05 25.35 -5.88
C GLN A 18 -2.72 24.81 -4.61
N PRO A 19 -3.04 23.50 -4.59
CA PRO A 19 -3.53 22.88 -3.36
C PRO A 19 -2.50 23.06 -2.24
N PRO A 20 -2.95 23.26 -0.99
CA PRO A 20 -2.03 23.42 0.13
C PRO A 20 -1.16 22.18 0.33
N ASP A 21 0.08 22.37 0.76
CA ASP A 21 0.94 21.28 1.24
C ASP A 21 0.35 20.72 2.55
N THR A 22 -0.05 19.46 2.51
CA THR A 22 -0.62 18.74 3.65
C THR A 22 0.27 17.60 4.13
N SER A 23 1.54 17.53 3.67
CA SER A 23 2.46 16.42 3.93
C SER A 23 2.62 16.10 5.42
N ALA A 24 2.78 17.13 6.27
CA ALA A 24 2.96 16.93 7.72
C ALA A 24 1.70 16.34 8.39
N ALA A 25 0.51 16.89 8.07
CA ALA A 25 -0.75 16.42 8.62
C ALA A 25 -1.09 15.01 8.11
N ALA A 26 -0.89 14.76 6.81
CA ALA A 26 -1.06 13.42 6.23
C ALA A 26 -0.10 12.42 6.88
N LYS A 27 1.18 12.76 7.05
CA LYS A 27 2.16 11.89 7.69
C LYS A 27 1.75 11.50 9.11
N GLN A 28 1.30 12.46 9.92
CA GLN A 28 0.85 12.19 11.28
C GLN A 28 -0.31 11.19 11.31
N ALA A 29 -1.31 11.37 10.43
CA ALA A 29 -2.47 10.48 10.37
C ALA A 29 -2.11 9.08 9.84
N ILE A 30 -1.23 9.01 8.83
CA ILE A 30 -0.75 7.77 8.24
C ILE A 30 0.12 6.99 9.24
N ASP A 31 1.04 7.64 9.95
CA ASP A 31 1.84 7.00 10.99
C ASP A 31 0.95 6.41 12.10
N ALA A 32 -0.12 7.13 12.51
CA ALA A 32 -1.10 6.62 13.46
C ALA A 32 -1.91 5.43 12.92
N ALA A 33 -2.24 5.41 11.64
CA ALA A 33 -2.86 4.27 10.97
C ALA A 33 -1.90 3.07 10.96
N ASN A 34 -0.65 3.29 10.53
CA ASN A 34 0.37 2.25 10.42
C ASN A 34 0.71 1.59 11.77
N ALA A 35 0.67 2.34 12.86
CA ALA A 35 0.90 1.81 14.21
C ALA A 35 -0.12 0.72 14.63
N ASN A 36 -1.28 0.64 13.98
CA ASN A 36 -2.29 -0.37 14.29
C ASN A 36 -2.07 -1.71 13.56
N TRP A 37 -1.33 -1.75 12.47
CA TRP A 37 -1.18 -2.93 11.63
C TRP A 37 -0.68 -4.18 12.36
N PRO A 38 0.36 -4.11 13.23
CA PRO A 38 0.83 -5.30 13.93
C PRO A 38 -0.27 -5.96 14.77
N ARG A 39 -1.07 -5.17 15.47
CA ARG A 39 -2.17 -5.66 16.29
C ARG A 39 -3.31 -6.22 15.44
N LEU A 40 -3.68 -5.51 14.37
CA LEU A 40 -4.80 -5.93 13.51
C LEU A 40 -4.51 -7.24 12.78
N THR A 41 -3.31 -7.40 12.26
CA THR A 41 -2.91 -8.62 11.54
C THR A 41 -2.75 -9.79 12.51
N SER A 42 -2.08 -9.63 13.64
CA SER A 42 -1.87 -10.70 14.61
C SER A 42 -3.16 -11.16 15.32
N SER A 43 -4.18 -10.29 15.37
CA SER A 43 -5.49 -10.65 15.96
C SER A 43 -6.50 -11.20 14.94
N GLY A 44 -6.15 -11.23 13.65
CA GLY A 44 -6.99 -11.80 12.59
C GLY A 44 -8.23 -10.97 12.23
N HIS A 45 -8.26 -9.68 12.57
CA HIS A 45 -9.42 -8.80 12.33
C HIS A 45 -9.44 -8.22 10.91
N ALA A 46 -9.77 -9.03 9.89
CA ALA A 46 -9.84 -8.60 8.49
C ALA A 46 -10.83 -7.44 8.25
N ASP A 47 -11.96 -7.40 8.94
CA ASP A 47 -12.93 -6.30 8.84
C ASP A 47 -12.30 -4.98 9.29
N SER A 48 -11.57 -4.98 10.41
CA SER A 48 -10.89 -3.78 10.91
C SER A 48 -9.79 -3.31 9.99
N ILE A 49 -9.08 -4.22 9.31
CA ILE A 49 -8.08 -3.89 8.29
C ILE A 49 -8.77 -3.23 7.09
N ALA A 50 -9.89 -3.76 6.62
CA ALA A 50 -10.62 -3.22 5.48
C ALA A 50 -11.12 -1.79 5.72
N GLU A 51 -11.31 -1.36 6.98
CA GLU A 51 -11.72 0.01 7.31
C GLU A 51 -10.67 1.09 6.98
N PHE A 52 -9.41 0.71 6.73
CA PHE A 52 -8.38 1.62 6.23
C PHE A 52 -8.47 1.86 4.73
N TYR A 53 -9.26 1.08 3.99
CA TYR A 53 -9.40 1.18 2.55
C TYR A 53 -10.67 1.91 2.14
N ALA A 54 -10.58 2.70 1.07
CA ALA A 54 -11.73 3.30 0.41
C ALA A 54 -12.61 2.21 -0.25
N ALA A 55 -13.87 2.51 -0.50
CA ALA A 55 -14.81 1.57 -1.11
C ALA A 55 -14.33 1.08 -2.49
N ASN A 56 -13.66 1.96 -3.26
CA ASN A 56 -13.12 1.70 -4.60
C ASN A 56 -11.61 1.41 -4.60
N ALA A 57 -11.03 1.04 -3.46
CA ALA A 57 -9.59 0.80 -3.35
C ALA A 57 -9.12 -0.35 -4.24
N VAL A 58 -7.85 -0.28 -4.63
CA VAL A 58 -7.16 -1.33 -5.39
C VAL A 58 -5.96 -1.82 -4.58
N LEU A 59 -5.94 -3.11 -4.28
CA LEU A 59 -4.82 -3.78 -3.64
C LEU A 59 -4.03 -4.54 -4.70
N MET A 60 -2.73 -4.32 -4.77
CA MET A 60 -1.84 -4.88 -5.79
C MET A 60 -0.72 -5.71 -5.14
N PRO A 61 -1.02 -6.93 -4.69
CA PRO A 61 -0.02 -7.81 -4.08
C PRO A 61 0.98 -8.32 -5.13
N PRO A 62 2.22 -8.63 -4.72
CA PRO A 62 3.21 -9.18 -5.63
C PRO A 62 2.77 -10.53 -6.20
N ASN A 63 3.03 -10.74 -7.51
CA ASN A 63 2.74 -11.99 -8.23
C ASN A 63 1.27 -12.44 -8.24
N MET A 64 0.34 -11.52 -7.99
CA MET A 64 -1.11 -11.76 -8.02
C MET A 64 -1.80 -10.68 -8.86
N ALA A 65 -3.00 -11.00 -9.35
CA ALA A 65 -3.86 -10.00 -9.98
C ALA A 65 -4.33 -8.95 -8.96
N PRO A 66 -4.53 -7.69 -9.39
CA PRO A 66 -5.09 -6.66 -8.53
C PRO A 66 -6.47 -7.05 -7.98
N MET A 67 -6.74 -6.66 -6.74
CA MET A 67 -8.02 -6.84 -6.08
C MET A 67 -8.73 -5.50 -6.00
N HIS A 68 -9.97 -5.45 -6.46
CA HIS A 68 -10.75 -4.22 -6.55
C HIS A 68 -11.86 -4.19 -5.51
N GLY A 69 -11.92 -3.08 -4.78
CA GLY A 69 -12.95 -2.80 -3.79
C GLY A 69 -12.67 -3.39 -2.41
N LYS A 70 -13.22 -2.71 -1.41
CA LYS A 70 -13.04 -3.03 0.02
C LYS A 70 -13.36 -4.49 0.37
N ASP A 71 -14.40 -5.07 -0.23
CA ASP A 71 -14.81 -6.45 0.08
C ASP A 71 -13.80 -7.48 -0.39
N SER A 72 -13.22 -7.32 -1.59
CA SER A 72 -12.17 -8.20 -2.10
C SER A 72 -10.91 -8.10 -1.23
N ILE A 73 -10.57 -6.88 -0.79
CA ILE A 73 -9.44 -6.63 0.12
C ILE A 73 -9.67 -7.29 1.48
N ARG A 74 -10.87 -7.16 2.04
CA ARG A 74 -11.27 -7.84 3.28
C ARG A 74 -11.12 -9.36 3.16
N MET A 75 -11.56 -9.94 2.05
CA MET A 75 -11.42 -11.38 1.80
C MET A 75 -9.96 -11.82 1.73
N PHE A 76 -9.10 -11.03 1.09
CA PHE A 76 -7.66 -11.28 1.04
C PHE A 76 -7.05 -11.39 2.45
N PHE A 77 -7.31 -10.40 3.32
CA PHE A 77 -6.81 -10.43 4.69
C PHE A 77 -7.45 -11.55 5.53
N ALA A 78 -8.72 -11.86 5.30
CA ALA A 78 -9.36 -13.00 5.96
C ALA A 78 -8.66 -14.32 5.62
N VAL A 79 -8.34 -14.55 4.35
CA VAL A 79 -7.58 -15.74 3.92
C VAL A 79 -6.17 -15.74 4.51
N LEU A 80 -5.47 -14.60 4.46
CA LEU A 80 -4.12 -14.46 5.02
C LEU A 80 -4.08 -14.84 6.52
N ASN A 81 -5.09 -14.41 7.28
CA ASN A 81 -5.20 -14.71 8.70
C ASN A 81 -5.43 -16.18 9.01
N THR A 82 -5.93 -16.98 8.06
CA THR A 82 -6.12 -18.43 8.22
C THR A 82 -4.88 -19.25 7.89
N MET A 83 -3.83 -18.62 7.32
CA MET A 83 -2.62 -19.34 6.87
C MET A 83 -1.76 -19.85 8.04
N SER A 84 -1.95 -19.33 9.25
CA SER A 84 -1.31 -19.83 10.46
C SER A 84 -2.13 -19.55 11.71
N SER A 85 -1.79 -20.29 12.79
CA SER A 85 -2.34 -20.03 14.12
C SER A 85 -1.19 -20.00 15.14
N PRO A 86 -0.93 -18.83 15.76
CA PRO A 86 -1.58 -17.55 15.57
C PRO A 86 -1.27 -16.91 14.19
N PRO A 87 -2.06 -15.91 13.76
CA PRO A 87 -1.84 -15.19 12.50
C PRO A 87 -0.49 -14.46 12.45
N PRO A 88 0.02 -14.16 11.24
CA PRO A 88 1.27 -13.41 11.08
C PRO A 88 1.11 -11.94 11.47
N THR A 89 2.24 -11.29 11.73
CA THR A 89 2.30 -9.87 12.06
C THR A 89 2.85 -9.07 10.89
N LEU A 90 2.15 -8.01 10.49
CA LEU A 90 2.62 -7.05 9.52
C LEU A 90 2.97 -5.73 10.22
N THR A 91 4.20 -5.25 10.02
CA THR A 91 4.66 -3.95 10.49
C THR A 91 4.93 -3.05 9.29
N LEU A 92 4.38 -1.84 9.32
CA LEU A 92 4.60 -0.81 8.31
C LEU A 92 5.40 0.34 8.90
N ARG A 93 6.34 0.87 8.11
CA ARG A 93 7.13 2.05 8.45
C ARG A 93 7.14 3.00 7.27
N ALA A 94 6.43 4.12 7.39
CA ALA A 94 6.51 5.21 6.44
C ALA A 94 7.90 5.85 6.45
N GLU A 95 8.55 5.95 5.30
CA GLU A 95 9.82 6.66 5.12
C GLU A 95 9.57 8.09 4.63
N THR A 96 8.61 8.24 3.73
CA THR A 96 8.26 9.55 3.16
C THR A 96 6.76 9.61 2.90
N VAL A 97 6.17 10.76 3.21
CA VAL A 97 4.79 11.08 2.85
C VAL A 97 4.78 12.43 2.15
N TRP A 98 4.19 12.51 0.97
CA TRP A 98 3.90 13.73 0.23
C TRP A 98 2.40 13.96 0.24
N GLY A 99 1.95 15.14 0.65
CA GLY A 99 0.53 15.49 0.70
C GLY A 99 0.25 16.79 -0.05
N SER A 100 -0.85 16.80 -0.79
CA SER A 100 -1.36 17.99 -1.49
C SER A 100 -2.87 18.00 -1.44
N GLY A 101 -3.44 18.93 -0.66
CA GLY A 101 -4.88 18.98 -0.41
C GLY A 101 -5.39 17.69 0.25
N SER A 102 -6.33 17.02 -0.41
CA SER A 102 -6.94 15.75 0.05
C SER A 102 -6.21 14.50 -0.43
N LEU A 103 -5.08 14.64 -1.12
CA LEU A 103 -4.29 13.52 -1.63
C LEU A 103 -2.97 13.40 -0.89
N ALA A 104 -2.52 12.16 -0.64
CA ALA A 104 -1.17 11.89 -0.18
C ALA A 104 -0.62 10.61 -0.83
N VAL A 105 0.71 10.57 -0.95
CA VAL A 105 1.45 9.38 -1.35
C VAL A 105 2.42 9.04 -0.24
N GLU A 106 2.33 7.82 0.23
CA GLU A 106 3.24 7.23 1.20
C GLU A 106 4.19 6.28 0.48
N LYS A 107 5.48 6.35 0.83
CA LYS A 107 6.49 5.35 0.49
C LYS A 107 7.10 4.84 1.77
N GLY A 108 7.23 3.52 1.88
CA GLY A 108 7.77 2.92 3.10
C GLY A 108 8.29 1.51 2.92
N ARG A 109 8.57 0.92 4.05
CA ARG A 109 9.02 -0.47 4.17
C ARG A 109 8.06 -1.25 5.04
N TRP A 110 7.94 -2.54 4.73
CA TRP A 110 7.14 -3.48 5.49
C TRP A 110 7.98 -4.67 5.95
N VAL A 111 7.56 -5.24 7.07
CA VAL A 111 8.07 -6.52 7.58
C VAL A 111 6.88 -7.40 7.92
N PHE A 112 6.88 -8.61 7.39
CA PHE A 112 5.88 -9.64 7.63
C PHE A 112 6.55 -10.80 8.35
N ALA A 113 6.10 -11.11 9.56
CA ALA A 113 6.69 -12.13 10.41
C ALA A 113 5.68 -13.20 10.78
N TRP A 114 6.03 -14.45 10.51
CA TRP A 114 5.28 -15.61 10.99
C TRP A 114 5.66 -15.90 12.45
N PRO A 115 4.69 -16.25 13.31
CA PRO A 115 5.00 -16.65 14.67
C PRO A 115 5.96 -17.86 14.72
N ALA A 116 6.82 -17.89 15.74
CA ALA A 116 7.76 -19.00 15.90
C ALA A 116 7.01 -20.34 16.01
N GLY A 117 7.43 -21.33 15.21
CA GLY A 117 6.79 -22.66 15.15
C GLY A 117 5.46 -22.71 14.38
N ALA A 118 4.93 -21.60 13.89
CA ALA A 118 3.71 -21.60 13.08
C ALA A 118 3.92 -22.30 11.73
N ALA A 119 2.90 -22.99 11.25
CA ALA A 119 2.87 -23.50 9.89
C ALA A 119 2.91 -22.34 8.91
N ARG A 120 3.65 -22.51 7.82
CA ARG A 120 3.82 -21.52 6.74
C ARG A 120 3.60 -22.17 5.39
N PRO A 121 3.22 -21.42 4.36
CA PRO A 121 3.21 -21.92 3.00
C PRO A 121 4.59 -22.48 2.61
N PRO A 122 4.66 -23.56 1.83
CA PRO A 122 5.94 -24.13 1.37
C PRO A 122 6.81 -23.06 0.69
N GLY A 123 8.08 -22.95 1.13
CA GLY A 123 9.02 -21.96 0.61
C GLY A 123 8.87 -20.54 1.18
N ALA A 124 7.85 -20.26 1.99
CA ALA A 124 7.74 -18.95 2.64
C ALA A 124 8.81 -18.77 3.73
N PRO A 125 9.57 -17.65 3.72
CA PRO A 125 10.52 -17.34 4.78
C PRO A 125 9.81 -17.08 6.10
N ALA A 126 10.47 -17.28 7.22
CA ALA A 126 9.90 -16.96 8.55
C ALA A 126 9.64 -15.46 8.71
N VAL A 127 10.46 -14.65 8.09
CA VAL A 127 10.32 -13.20 8.01
C VAL A 127 10.53 -12.81 6.56
N ASP A 128 9.60 -12.05 6.01
CA ASP A 128 9.72 -11.38 4.73
C ASP A 128 9.69 -9.87 4.93
N SER A 129 10.32 -9.13 4.02
CA SER A 129 10.35 -7.68 4.06
C SER A 129 10.40 -7.10 2.65
N GLY A 130 10.00 -5.87 2.54
CA GLY A 130 10.00 -5.20 1.25
C GLY A 130 9.69 -3.72 1.36
N LYS A 131 9.31 -3.18 0.25
CA LYS A 131 8.94 -1.78 0.08
C LYS A 131 7.54 -1.68 -0.48
N TYR A 132 6.89 -0.56 -0.19
CA TYR A 132 5.52 -0.30 -0.63
C TYR A 132 5.33 1.16 -1.01
N MET A 133 4.28 1.39 -1.78
CA MET A 133 3.71 2.70 -2.04
C MET A 133 2.20 2.62 -1.85
N VAL A 134 1.64 3.62 -1.15
CA VAL A 134 0.20 3.77 -0.96
C VAL A 134 -0.22 5.16 -1.38
N ARG A 135 -1.25 5.26 -2.21
CA ARG A 135 -1.98 6.50 -2.45
C ARG A 135 -3.15 6.58 -1.48
N TRP A 136 -3.22 7.68 -0.77
CA TRP A 136 -4.25 7.99 0.20
C TRP A 136 -5.15 9.12 -0.28
N GLU A 137 -6.41 9.05 0.05
CA GLU A 137 -7.36 10.15 -0.11
C GLU A 137 -8.04 10.48 1.21
N GLN A 138 -8.21 11.78 1.47
CA GLN A 138 -9.01 12.22 2.59
C GLN A 138 -10.49 12.24 2.21
N GLN A 139 -11.26 11.34 2.81
CA GLN A 139 -12.71 11.19 2.59
C GLN A 139 -13.42 11.36 3.93
N ASN A 140 -14.34 12.34 4.01
CA ASN A 140 -15.10 12.66 5.23
C ASN A 140 -14.19 12.85 6.47
N GLY A 141 -13.07 13.55 6.30
CA GLY A 141 -12.11 13.83 7.37
C GLY A 141 -11.17 12.67 7.75
N ARG A 142 -11.27 11.52 7.09
CA ARG A 142 -10.40 10.34 7.31
C ARG A 142 -9.51 10.11 6.10
N TRP A 143 -8.25 9.76 6.34
CA TRP A 143 -7.36 9.27 5.30
C TRP A 143 -7.63 7.79 5.06
N LEU A 144 -7.92 7.44 3.80
CA LEU A 144 -8.19 6.07 3.36
C LEU A 144 -7.23 5.69 2.23
N MET A 145 -6.76 4.44 2.23
CA MET A 145 -5.97 3.87 1.15
C MET A 145 -6.83 3.69 -0.09
N VAL A 146 -6.34 4.13 -1.24
CA VAL A 146 -7.03 3.99 -2.53
C VAL A 146 -6.26 3.06 -3.46
N ASP A 147 -4.93 3.21 -3.53
CA ASP A 147 -4.06 2.26 -4.21
C ASP A 147 -2.98 1.81 -3.25
N ASP A 148 -2.79 0.51 -3.14
CA ASP A 148 -1.80 -0.10 -2.27
C ASP A 148 -1.01 -1.15 -3.06
N ILE A 149 0.27 -0.90 -3.25
CA ILE A 149 1.19 -1.78 -3.99
C ILE A 149 2.46 -2.03 -3.18
N TRP A 150 2.90 -3.27 -3.18
CA TRP A 150 4.18 -3.64 -2.57
C TRP A 150 4.91 -4.71 -3.34
N ASN A 151 6.16 -4.92 -3.00
CA ASN A 151 6.96 -6.05 -3.45
C ASN A 151 7.87 -6.55 -2.34
N SER A 152 8.20 -7.83 -2.37
CA SER A 152 9.19 -8.44 -1.49
C SER A 152 10.62 -8.13 -1.96
N ASP A 153 11.55 -7.99 -1.01
CA ASP A 153 12.99 -7.95 -1.27
C ASP A 153 13.61 -9.36 -1.21
N VAL A 154 12.82 -10.38 -0.83
CA VAL A 154 13.21 -11.78 -0.84
C VAL A 154 12.94 -12.38 -2.21
N ALA A 155 13.94 -13.01 -2.79
CA ALA A 155 13.81 -13.68 -4.09
C ALA A 155 12.81 -14.85 -3.99
N LEU A 156 11.99 -15.01 -5.04
CA LEU A 156 11.15 -16.20 -5.15
C LEU A 156 12.01 -17.45 -5.19
N PRO A 157 11.55 -18.58 -4.60
CA PRO A 157 12.22 -19.86 -4.75
C PRO A 157 12.41 -20.19 -6.23
N THR A 158 13.64 -20.49 -6.63
CA THR A 158 13.90 -20.96 -8.00
C THR A 158 13.21 -22.30 -8.17
N PRO A 159 12.38 -22.50 -9.22
CA PRO A 159 11.81 -23.81 -9.50
C PRO A 159 12.93 -24.84 -9.59
N ALA A 160 12.79 -25.99 -8.93
CA ALA A 160 13.72 -27.08 -9.08
C ALA A 160 13.82 -27.43 -10.58
N PRO A 161 15.04 -27.69 -11.11
CA PRO A 161 15.19 -28.12 -12.51
C PRO A 161 14.27 -29.34 -12.69
N ALA A 162 13.44 -29.31 -13.75
CA ALA A 162 12.58 -30.44 -14.08
C ALA A 162 13.47 -31.67 -14.15
N SER A 163 13.27 -32.63 -13.26
CA SER A 163 13.99 -33.90 -13.27
C SER A 163 13.81 -34.52 -14.66
N GLY A 164 14.83 -34.45 -15.48
CA GLY A 164 14.81 -34.95 -16.83
C GLY A 164 14.32 -36.40 -16.79
N ARG A 165 13.19 -36.64 -17.41
CA ARG A 165 12.72 -37.99 -17.71
C ARG A 165 13.86 -38.61 -18.52
N ARG A 166 14.69 -39.52 -17.92
CA ARG A 166 15.62 -40.34 -18.68
C ARG A 166 14.79 -41.00 -19.77
N ALA A 167 15.02 -40.57 -21.00
CA ALA A 167 14.55 -41.31 -22.16
C ALA A 167 15.16 -42.71 -22.03
N GLY A 168 14.29 -43.70 -21.80
CA GLY A 168 14.71 -45.09 -21.82
C GLY A 168 15.40 -45.36 -23.17
N ALA A 169 16.62 -45.79 -23.11
CA ALA A 169 17.30 -46.38 -24.27
C ALA A 169 16.58 -47.67 -24.69
N PRO A 170 16.53 -47.98 -26.00
CA PRO A 170 15.88 -49.15 -26.56
C PRO A 170 16.52 -50.47 -26.13
#